data_df76265802efd75ad482d5c82f0395cb
#
_entry.id   df76265802efd75ad482d5c82f0395cb
#
_cell.length_a   1.000
_cell.length_b   1.000
_cell.length_c   1.000
_cell.angle_alpha   90.00
_cell.angle_beta   90.00
_cell.angle_gamma   90.00
#
_symmetry.space_group_name_H-M   'P 1'
#
loop_
_entity.id
_entity.type
_entity.pdbx_description
1 polymer ?
#
loop_
_entity_poly.entity_id
_entity_poly.type
_entity_poly.pdbx_seq_one_letter_code
_entity_poly.pdbx_strand_id
1 'polypeptide(L)'
;VAEELHFARAAERLHIEQSPLSRAIKELEVELGAQLFVRTSRSTRLTLAGKLLMESAPRVFLALEQARESVKAGANGFHGQLRIALSDGITPSRLPALLARCREEDPETEVRLFEVPLAQQLNGLRDDLYDAGFSMADEVGDGIIVEPAWEDELMVAVPARHPLLAYKRVPPEEVLRHPLVLGDPAICEGHARQIDRILRKQDREPLIVQYVATFDVMMTFVSAGLALGLAGAAHIGSSREPGVLGRPLAGKPPLLTTYLLRRDAEPSQPLARFIERVEALGPELPGR
;
A
#
# COMPACT_ATOMS: atom_id res chain seq x y z
N VAL A 1 -25.11 -2.69 -10.93
CA VAL A 1 -25.99 -1.64 -11.54
C VAL A 1 -25.34 -0.27 -11.44
N ALA A 2 -24.77 0.08 -10.29
CA ALA A 2 -24.12 1.37 -10.08
C ALA A 2 -22.94 1.60 -11.04
N GLU A 3 -22.14 0.58 -11.32
CA GLU A 3 -21.01 0.66 -12.26
C GLU A 3 -21.48 0.74 -13.72
N GLU A 4 -22.50 -0.04 -14.09
CA GLU A 4 -23.00 -0.12 -15.45
C GLU A 4 -23.96 1.01 -15.82
N LEU A 5 -24.60 1.63 -14.82
CA LEU A 5 -25.69 2.59 -14.95
C LEU A 5 -26.79 2.10 -15.92
N HIS A 6 -26.94 0.78 -16.01
CA HIS A 6 -27.89 0.10 -16.91
C HIS A 6 -28.28 -1.27 -16.37
N PHE A 7 -29.58 -1.48 -16.07
CA PHE A 7 -30.06 -2.70 -15.43
C PHE A 7 -29.86 -3.95 -16.28
N ALA A 8 -30.11 -3.90 -17.59
CA ALA A 8 -29.93 -5.06 -18.46
C ALA A 8 -28.45 -5.47 -18.56
N ARG A 9 -27.53 -4.53 -18.77
CA ARG A 9 -26.08 -4.83 -18.79
C ARG A 9 -25.58 -5.36 -17.45
N ALA A 10 -26.06 -4.80 -16.35
CA ALA A 10 -25.69 -5.30 -15.03
C ALA A 10 -26.21 -6.73 -14.79
N ALA A 11 -27.42 -7.05 -15.24
CA ALA A 11 -27.98 -8.40 -15.16
C ALA A 11 -27.20 -9.39 -16.04
N GLU A 12 -26.86 -9.00 -17.24
CA GLU A 12 -26.01 -9.77 -18.17
C GLU A 12 -24.63 -10.07 -17.55
N ARG A 13 -23.98 -9.05 -16.99
CA ARG A 13 -22.68 -9.21 -16.29
C ARG A 13 -22.76 -10.14 -15.08
N LEU A 14 -23.89 -10.19 -14.39
CA LEU A 14 -24.13 -11.07 -13.26
C LEU A 14 -24.68 -12.45 -13.66
N HIS A 15 -24.91 -12.70 -14.96
CA HIS A 15 -25.51 -13.93 -15.49
C HIS A 15 -26.89 -14.24 -14.87
N ILE A 16 -27.73 -13.21 -14.65
CA ILE A 16 -29.11 -13.31 -14.14
C ILE A 16 -30.06 -12.54 -15.04
N GLU A 17 -31.36 -12.77 -14.86
CA GLU A 17 -32.38 -11.97 -15.54
C GLU A 17 -32.51 -10.56 -14.93
N GLN A 18 -32.94 -9.58 -15.73
CA GLN A 18 -33.13 -8.22 -15.30
C GLN A 18 -34.22 -8.06 -14.24
N SER A 19 -35.31 -8.86 -14.31
CA SER A 19 -36.45 -8.77 -13.39
C SER A 19 -36.05 -9.06 -11.93
N PRO A 20 -35.36 -10.17 -11.59
CA PRO A 20 -34.85 -10.43 -10.25
C PRO A 20 -33.93 -9.33 -9.75
N LEU A 21 -33.00 -8.83 -10.59
CA LEU A 21 -32.09 -7.75 -10.21
C LEU A 21 -32.86 -6.47 -9.88
N SER A 22 -33.84 -6.10 -10.71
CA SER A 22 -34.65 -4.90 -10.47
C SER A 22 -35.47 -4.99 -9.19
N ARG A 23 -35.96 -6.21 -8.84
CA ARG A 23 -36.69 -6.46 -7.61
C ARG A 23 -35.77 -6.35 -6.39
N ALA A 24 -34.61 -7.00 -6.40
CA ALA A 24 -33.62 -6.93 -5.32
C ALA A 24 -33.19 -5.48 -5.03
N ILE A 25 -32.95 -4.67 -6.07
CA ILE A 25 -32.62 -3.25 -5.88
C ILE A 25 -33.80 -2.50 -5.26
N LYS A 26 -35.03 -2.78 -5.67
CA LYS A 26 -36.22 -2.13 -5.10
C LYS A 26 -36.44 -2.52 -3.64
N GLU A 27 -36.21 -3.78 -3.29
CA GLU A 27 -36.26 -4.24 -1.90
C GLU A 27 -35.21 -3.53 -1.04
N LEU A 28 -33.98 -3.42 -1.52
CA LEU A 28 -32.92 -2.66 -0.84
C LEU A 28 -33.30 -1.18 -0.67
N GLU A 29 -33.89 -0.53 -1.69
CA GLU A 29 -34.38 0.85 -1.60
C GLU A 29 -35.46 1.01 -0.53
N VAL A 30 -36.34 0.02 -0.38
CA VAL A 30 -37.38 -0.01 0.66
C VAL A 30 -36.76 -0.18 2.05
N GLU A 31 -35.82 -1.12 2.22
CA GLU A 31 -35.15 -1.36 3.50
C GLU A 31 -34.37 -0.13 3.97
N LEU A 32 -33.69 0.56 3.05
CA LEU A 32 -32.93 1.77 3.35
C LEU A 32 -33.80 3.03 3.47
N GLY A 33 -35.07 2.96 3.10
CA GLY A 33 -35.98 4.10 3.10
C GLY A 33 -35.57 5.20 2.11
N ALA A 34 -34.76 4.90 1.10
CA ALA A 34 -34.20 5.86 0.16
C ALA A 34 -34.09 5.27 -1.26
N GLN A 35 -34.38 6.07 -2.26
CA GLN A 35 -34.12 5.69 -3.64
C GLN A 35 -32.61 5.82 -3.94
N LEU A 36 -32.03 4.77 -4.48
CA LEU A 36 -30.62 4.71 -4.87
C LEU A 36 -30.41 5.12 -6.33
N PHE A 37 -31.43 4.92 -7.16
CA PHE A 37 -31.38 5.20 -8.59
C PHE A 37 -32.55 6.09 -9.04
N VAL A 38 -32.25 7.09 -9.88
CA VAL A 38 -33.24 7.77 -10.71
C VAL A 38 -33.29 7.04 -12.04
N ARG A 39 -34.48 6.53 -12.37
CA ARG A 39 -34.75 5.77 -13.61
C ARG A 39 -35.59 6.63 -14.55
N THR A 40 -35.14 6.79 -15.77
CA THR A 40 -35.91 7.36 -16.86
C THR A 40 -36.01 6.34 -17.99
N SER A 41 -36.85 6.57 -18.97
CA SER A 41 -36.95 5.71 -20.15
C SER A 41 -35.63 5.61 -20.96
N ARG A 42 -34.68 6.51 -20.72
CA ARG A 42 -33.43 6.59 -21.49
C ARG A 42 -32.15 6.48 -20.67
N SER A 43 -32.24 6.56 -19.34
CA SER A 43 -31.04 6.58 -18.49
C SER A 43 -31.32 6.10 -17.06
N THR A 44 -30.32 5.50 -16.44
CA THR A 44 -30.25 5.22 -15.01
C THR A 44 -29.11 6.06 -14.42
N ARG A 45 -29.35 6.76 -13.32
CA ARG A 45 -28.35 7.56 -12.62
C ARG A 45 -28.43 7.30 -11.13
N LEU A 46 -27.31 7.40 -10.43
CA LEU A 46 -27.29 7.34 -8.97
C LEU A 46 -27.91 8.61 -8.38
N THR A 47 -28.69 8.44 -7.34
CA THR A 47 -29.06 9.52 -6.41
C THR A 47 -27.87 9.87 -5.50
N LEU A 48 -28.00 10.88 -4.65
CA LEU A 48 -27.00 11.14 -3.60
C LEU A 48 -26.89 9.94 -2.66
N ALA A 49 -28.02 9.35 -2.23
CA ALA A 49 -28.03 8.14 -1.40
C ALA A 49 -27.35 6.96 -2.11
N GLY A 50 -27.57 6.79 -3.41
CA GLY A 50 -26.92 5.75 -4.20
C GLY A 50 -25.40 5.92 -4.30
N LYS A 51 -24.90 7.17 -4.39
CA LYS A 51 -23.47 7.47 -4.37
C LYS A 51 -22.85 7.14 -3.00
N LEU A 52 -23.47 7.60 -1.91
CA LEU A 52 -23.04 7.31 -0.54
C LEU A 52 -22.99 5.81 -0.26
N LEU A 53 -24.01 5.06 -0.71
CA LEU A 53 -24.00 3.61 -0.58
C LEU A 53 -22.88 2.97 -1.41
N MET A 54 -22.65 3.43 -2.64
CA MET A 54 -21.58 2.92 -3.49
C MET A 54 -20.19 3.13 -2.87
N GLU A 55 -19.97 4.26 -2.19
CA GLU A 55 -18.74 4.55 -1.45
C GLU A 55 -18.59 3.67 -0.19
N SER A 56 -19.70 3.34 0.47
CA SER A 56 -19.71 2.58 1.72
C SER A 56 -19.78 1.05 1.53
N ALA A 57 -20.42 0.56 0.47
CA ALA A 57 -20.63 -0.86 0.23
C ALA A 57 -19.34 -1.71 0.19
N PRO A 58 -18.21 -1.26 -0.39
CA PRO A 58 -16.98 -2.03 -0.35
C PRO A 58 -16.50 -2.37 1.07
N ARG A 59 -16.71 -1.46 2.03
CA ARG A 59 -16.35 -1.70 3.45
C ARG A 59 -17.22 -2.79 4.08
N VAL A 60 -18.52 -2.79 3.78
CA VAL A 60 -19.44 -3.81 4.28
C VAL A 60 -19.07 -5.20 3.75
N PHE A 61 -18.77 -5.30 2.44
CA PHE A 61 -18.33 -6.57 1.86
C PHE A 61 -16.99 -7.03 2.43
N LEU A 62 -16.03 -6.12 2.62
CA LEU A 62 -14.76 -6.45 3.24
C LEU A 62 -14.95 -6.95 4.67
N ALA A 63 -15.78 -6.29 5.48
CA ALA A 63 -16.08 -6.73 6.85
C ALA A 63 -16.75 -8.11 6.88
N LEU A 64 -17.65 -8.39 5.93
CA LEU A 64 -18.29 -9.69 5.80
C LEU A 64 -17.29 -10.80 5.46
N GLU A 65 -16.40 -10.55 4.48
CA GLU A 65 -15.36 -11.52 4.14
C GLU A 65 -14.39 -11.75 5.30
N GLN A 66 -14.03 -10.72 6.04
CA GLN A 66 -13.19 -10.85 7.23
C GLN A 66 -13.86 -11.68 8.33
N ALA A 67 -15.18 -11.48 8.57
CA ALA A 67 -15.92 -12.30 9.52
C ALA A 67 -15.95 -13.78 9.09
N ARG A 68 -16.15 -14.06 7.80
CA ARG A 68 -16.08 -15.42 7.24
C ARG A 68 -14.72 -16.06 7.41
N GLU A 69 -13.66 -15.30 7.15
CA GLU A 69 -12.28 -15.78 7.29
C GLU A 69 -11.90 -16.03 8.75
N SER A 70 -12.37 -15.18 9.68
CA SER A 70 -12.16 -15.38 11.13
C SER A 70 -12.82 -16.68 11.62
N VAL A 71 -14.03 -16.99 11.12
CA VAL A 71 -14.69 -18.28 11.42
C VAL A 71 -13.88 -19.45 10.86
N LYS A 72 -13.34 -19.34 9.65
CA LYS A 72 -12.49 -20.39 9.06
C LYS A 72 -11.19 -20.56 9.82
N ALA A 73 -10.54 -19.46 10.24
CA ALA A 73 -9.32 -19.50 11.05
C ALA A 73 -9.58 -20.25 12.36
N GLY A 74 -10.66 -19.92 13.08
CA GLY A 74 -11.06 -20.66 14.28
C GLY A 74 -11.31 -22.14 14.03
N ALA A 75 -11.95 -22.50 12.91
CA ALA A 75 -12.16 -23.88 12.52
C ALA A 75 -10.84 -24.64 12.20
N ASN A 76 -9.82 -23.93 11.79
CA ASN A 76 -8.48 -24.47 11.52
C ASN A 76 -7.53 -24.47 12.74
N GLY A 77 -8.05 -24.12 13.93
CA GLY A 77 -7.30 -24.18 15.20
C GLY A 77 -6.54 -22.89 15.54
N PHE A 78 -6.74 -21.79 14.80
CA PHE A 78 -6.21 -20.49 15.20
C PHE A 78 -7.10 -19.85 16.28
N HIS A 79 -6.48 -19.33 17.34
CA HIS A 79 -7.16 -18.66 18.46
C HIS A 79 -7.16 -17.14 18.35
N GLY A 80 -6.48 -16.59 17.32
CA GLY A 80 -6.42 -15.17 17.02
C GLY A 80 -6.10 -14.91 15.55
N GLN A 81 -6.43 -13.71 15.09
CA GLN A 81 -6.08 -13.26 13.75
C GLN A 81 -5.55 -11.83 13.83
N LEU A 82 -4.46 -11.55 13.12
CA LEU A 82 -3.92 -10.20 12.91
C LEU A 82 -4.02 -9.83 11.44
N ARG A 83 -4.69 -8.74 11.18
CA ARG A 83 -4.94 -8.19 9.85
C ARG A 83 -4.03 -7.00 9.63
N ILE A 84 -3.00 -7.19 8.82
CA ILE A 84 -1.96 -6.20 8.58
C ILE A 84 -2.10 -5.64 7.17
N ALA A 85 -2.38 -4.35 7.06
CA ALA A 85 -2.45 -3.66 5.78
C ALA A 85 -1.08 -3.15 5.35
N LEU A 86 -0.79 -3.25 4.06
CA LEU A 86 0.46 -2.83 3.46
C LEU A 86 0.17 -1.77 2.40
N SER A 87 0.89 -0.66 2.43
CA SER A 87 0.89 0.36 1.37
C SER A 87 2.31 0.77 1.00
N ASP A 88 2.48 1.48 -0.11
CA ASP A 88 3.75 2.08 -0.55
C ASP A 88 4.93 1.10 -0.81
N GLY A 89 4.68 -0.19 -0.92
CA GLY A 89 5.75 -1.18 -1.15
C GLY A 89 6.70 -1.31 0.05
N ILE A 90 6.36 -2.19 0.98
CA ILE A 90 7.18 -2.46 2.17
C ILE A 90 8.47 -3.17 1.81
N THR A 91 9.56 -2.80 2.48
CA THR A 91 10.88 -3.39 2.30
C THR A 91 10.85 -4.91 2.53
N PRO A 92 11.02 -5.75 1.51
CA PRO A 92 10.81 -7.19 1.60
C PRO A 92 11.70 -7.90 2.63
N SER A 93 12.90 -7.35 2.89
CA SER A 93 13.89 -7.98 3.77
C SER A 93 13.46 -8.13 5.23
N ARG A 94 12.57 -7.26 5.71
CA ARG A 94 12.11 -7.27 7.12
C ARG A 94 10.79 -7.96 7.33
N LEU A 95 9.87 -7.79 6.40
CA LEU A 95 8.55 -8.42 6.50
C LEU A 95 8.63 -9.96 6.57
N PRO A 96 9.44 -10.67 5.74
CA PRO A 96 9.62 -12.11 5.88
C PRO A 96 10.18 -12.53 7.24
N ALA A 97 11.15 -11.81 7.77
CA ALA A 97 11.74 -12.11 9.10
C ALA A 97 10.71 -11.89 10.22
N LEU A 98 9.92 -10.81 10.15
CA LEU A 98 8.82 -10.55 11.08
C LEU A 98 7.78 -11.67 11.06
N LEU A 99 7.34 -12.07 9.87
CA LEU A 99 6.34 -13.14 9.71
C LEU A 99 6.86 -14.50 10.19
N ALA A 100 8.13 -14.81 9.91
CA ALA A 100 8.77 -16.03 10.41
C ALA A 100 8.77 -16.06 11.95
N ARG A 101 9.15 -14.93 12.57
CA ARG A 101 9.14 -14.79 14.01
C ARG A 101 7.74 -14.88 14.62
N CYS A 102 6.74 -14.25 13.98
CA CYS A 102 5.34 -14.39 14.42
C CYS A 102 4.91 -15.87 14.42
N ARG A 103 5.23 -16.62 13.36
CA ARG A 103 4.89 -18.02 13.24
C ARG A 103 5.60 -18.91 14.28
N GLU A 104 6.84 -18.60 14.63
CA GLU A 104 7.62 -19.35 15.61
C GLU A 104 7.17 -19.09 17.05
N GLU A 105 6.91 -17.83 17.39
CA GLU A 105 6.60 -17.40 18.76
C GLU A 105 5.10 -17.46 19.10
N ASP A 106 4.24 -17.41 18.08
CA ASP A 106 2.78 -17.33 18.25
C ASP A 106 2.03 -18.09 17.13
N PRO A 107 2.23 -19.42 17.03
CA PRO A 107 1.67 -20.23 15.95
C PRO A 107 0.14 -20.29 15.95
N GLU A 108 -0.49 -19.93 17.07
CA GLU A 108 -1.95 -19.90 17.21
C GLU A 108 -2.57 -18.60 16.69
N THR A 109 -1.78 -17.59 16.34
CA THR A 109 -2.25 -16.33 15.74
C THR A 109 -1.99 -16.35 14.24
N GLU A 110 -3.06 -16.32 13.44
CA GLU A 110 -2.96 -16.18 11.98
C GLU A 110 -2.62 -14.73 11.63
N VAL A 111 -1.51 -14.48 10.91
CA VAL A 111 -1.20 -13.16 10.37
C VAL A 111 -1.62 -13.10 8.91
N ARG A 112 -2.51 -12.18 8.56
CA ARG A 112 -2.99 -11.93 7.20
C ARG A 112 -2.53 -10.59 6.70
N LEU A 113 -2.05 -10.55 5.45
CA LEU A 113 -1.57 -9.36 4.79
C LEU A 113 -2.59 -8.89 3.75
N PHE A 114 -2.82 -7.58 3.71
CA PHE A 114 -3.69 -6.91 2.74
C PHE A 114 -2.93 -5.79 2.07
N GLU A 115 -2.71 -5.90 0.78
CA GLU A 115 -2.09 -4.83 0.00
C GLU A 115 -3.20 -3.88 -0.49
N VAL A 116 -3.15 -2.63 -0.04
CA VAL A 116 -4.19 -1.62 -0.27
C VAL A 116 -3.59 -0.22 -0.41
N PRO A 117 -4.25 0.71 -1.13
CA PRO A 117 -3.85 2.11 -1.13
C PRO A 117 -3.89 2.72 0.27
N LEU A 118 -3.04 3.72 0.53
CA LEU A 118 -2.94 4.39 1.84
C LEU A 118 -4.30 4.87 2.37
N ALA A 119 -5.10 5.52 1.54
CA ALA A 119 -6.42 5.99 1.96
C ALA A 119 -7.35 4.86 2.43
N GLN A 120 -7.29 3.69 1.78
CA GLN A 120 -8.06 2.51 2.20
C GLN A 120 -7.48 1.90 3.48
N GLN A 121 -6.17 1.87 3.63
CA GLN A 121 -5.50 1.43 4.85
C GLN A 121 -5.92 2.27 6.06
N LEU A 122 -5.86 3.62 5.95
CA LEU A 122 -6.23 4.53 7.02
C LEU A 122 -7.70 4.42 7.42
N ASN A 123 -8.59 4.33 6.43
CA ASN A 123 -10.01 4.11 6.70
C ASN A 123 -10.24 2.75 7.36
N GLY A 124 -9.58 1.70 6.86
CA GLY A 124 -9.70 0.36 7.43
C GLY A 124 -9.18 0.26 8.86
N LEU A 125 -8.12 0.97 9.22
CA LEU A 125 -7.64 1.07 10.61
C LEU A 125 -8.66 1.77 11.52
N ARG A 126 -9.28 2.87 11.07
CA ARG A 126 -10.32 3.56 11.82
C ARG A 126 -11.58 2.73 12.01
N ASP A 127 -11.94 1.95 11.01
CA ASP A 127 -13.15 1.11 10.94
C ASP A 127 -12.93 -0.32 11.48
N ASP A 128 -11.81 -0.60 12.18
CA ASP A 128 -11.42 -1.94 12.68
C ASP A 128 -11.34 -3.05 11.61
N LEU A 129 -11.15 -2.69 10.37
CA LEU A 129 -10.93 -3.66 9.30
C LEU A 129 -9.49 -4.21 9.29
N TYR A 130 -8.55 -3.42 9.77
CA TYR A 130 -7.15 -3.80 9.96
C TYR A 130 -6.73 -3.51 11.40
N ASP A 131 -5.89 -4.37 11.97
CA ASP A 131 -5.38 -4.23 13.33
C ASP A 131 -4.16 -3.31 13.35
N ALA A 132 -3.32 -3.40 12.31
CA ALA A 132 -2.19 -2.51 12.07
C ALA A 132 -1.91 -2.38 10.56
N GLY A 133 -1.01 -1.50 10.22
CA GLY A 133 -0.54 -1.35 8.85
C GLY A 133 0.88 -0.85 8.78
N PHE A 134 1.55 -1.12 7.65
CA PHE A 134 2.84 -0.52 7.34
C PHE A 134 2.70 0.44 6.17
N SER A 135 3.30 1.63 6.32
CA SER A 135 3.34 2.66 5.29
C SER A 135 4.60 3.50 5.42
N MET A 136 4.95 4.19 4.36
CA MET A 136 5.99 5.23 4.39
C MET A 136 5.42 6.63 4.65
N ALA A 137 4.10 6.76 4.87
CA ALA A 137 3.44 8.00 5.22
C ALA A 137 3.50 8.28 6.72
N ASP A 138 3.90 9.48 7.11
CA ASP A 138 3.92 10.00 8.48
C ASP A 138 2.77 10.97 8.78
N GLU A 139 2.13 11.52 7.75
CA GLU A 139 0.99 12.44 7.84
C GLU A 139 -0.29 11.68 7.49
N VAL A 140 -0.98 11.13 8.50
CA VAL A 140 -2.11 10.21 8.31
C VAL A 140 -3.44 10.71 8.90
N GLY A 141 -3.42 11.90 9.52
CA GLY A 141 -4.59 12.50 10.19
C GLY A 141 -4.90 11.86 11.55
N ASP A 142 -5.97 12.34 12.17
CA ASP A 142 -6.35 12.00 13.54
C ASP A 142 -6.81 10.53 13.70
N GLY A 143 -6.69 10.02 14.92
CA GLY A 143 -7.15 8.69 15.32
C GLY A 143 -6.24 7.54 14.92
N ILE A 144 -5.05 7.82 14.36
CA ILE A 144 -4.03 6.84 14.01
C ILE A 144 -2.73 7.20 14.72
N ILE A 145 -2.15 6.24 15.42
CA ILE A 145 -0.80 6.31 15.97
C ILE A 145 0.17 5.91 14.87
N VAL A 146 1.25 6.69 14.73
CA VAL A 146 2.32 6.52 13.75
C VAL A 146 3.62 6.29 14.51
N GLU A 147 4.20 5.11 14.40
CA GLU A 147 5.43 4.73 15.07
C GLU A 147 6.48 4.31 14.03
N PRO A 148 7.73 4.85 14.08
CA PRO A 148 8.78 4.39 13.18
C PRO A 148 9.06 2.89 13.42
N ALA A 149 8.92 2.07 12.38
CA ALA A 149 9.19 0.64 12.48
C ALA A 149 10.63 0.32 12.08
N TRP A 150 11.06 0.77 10.91
CA TRP A 150 12.42 0.61 10.41
C TRP A 150 12.80 1.67 9.38
N GLU A 151 14.11 1.79 9.17
CA GLU A 151 14.70 2.72 8.23
C GLU A 151 15.52 1.98 7.17
N ASP A 152 15.58 2.54 5.97
CA ASP A 152 16.38 2.03 4.86
C ASP A 152 17.10 3.17 4.17
N GLU A 153 18.39 2.98 3.85
CA GLU A 153 19.20 3.99 3.17
C GLU A 153 18.66 4.22 1.75
N LEU A 154 18.41 5.48 1.38
CA LEU A 154 18.05 5.82 0.01
C LEU A 154 19.23 5.62 -0.91
N MET A 155 19.05 4.84 -1.96
CA MET A 155 20.03 4.59 -3.00
C MET A 155 19.50 4.96 -4.38
N VAL A 156 20.45 5.10 -5.31
CA VAL A 156 20.17 5.26 -6.73
C VAL A 156 20.28 3.91 -7.42
N ALA A 157 19.24 3.49 -8.11
CA ALA A 157 19.26 2.38 -9.06
C ALA A 157 19.84 2.90 -10.40
N VAL A 158 20.92 2.31 -10.84
CA VAL A 158 21.74 2.78 -11.98
C VAL A 158 21.88 1.67 -13.00
N PRO A 159 21.70 1.92 -14.31
CA PRO A 159 21.96 0.93 -15.35
C PRO A 159 23.43 0.45 -15.35
N ALA A 160 23.66 -0.83 -15.69
CA ALA A 160 24.98 -1.48 -15.62
C ALA A 160 26.11 -0.82 -16.45
N ARG A 161 25.78 0.07 -17.39
CA ARG A 161 26.78 0.76 -18.23
C ARG A 161 26.71 2.29 -18.09
N HIS A 162 26.12 2.77 -17.00
CA HIS A 162 25.93 4.20 -16.80
C HIS A 162 27.17 4.88 -16.23
N PRO A 163 27.50 6.15 -16.63
CA PRO A 163 28.66 6.89 -16.12
C PRO A 163 28.71 7.05 -14.61
N LEU A 164 27.55 7.13 -13.94
CA LEU A 164 27.45 7.23 -12.48
C LEU A 164 28.04 6.04 -11.73
N LEU A 165 28.29 4.92 -12.39
CA LEU A 165 28.94 3.74 -11.78
C LEU A 165 30.42 4.00 -11.45
N ALA A 166 31.04 5.05 -12.01
CA ALA A 166 32.39 5.49 -11.64
C ALA A 166 32.46 6.04 -10.21
N TYR A 167 31.30 6.47 -9.67
CA TYR A 167 31.21 6.93 -8.28
C TYR A 167 31.00 5.75 -7.33
N LYS A 168 31.74 5.68 -6.24
CA LYS A 168 31.44 4.77 -5.12
C LYS A 168 30.19 5.24 -4.35
N ARG A 169 30.06 6.58 -4.20
CA ARG A 169 28.89 7.28 -3.67
C ARG A 169 28.55 8.41 -4.63
N VAL A 170 27.31 8.48 -5.08
CA VAL A 170 26.88 9.43 -6.12
C VAL A 170 26.45 10.74 -5.48
N PRO A 171 27.04 11.88 -5.87
CA PRO A 171 26.56 13.19 -5.45
C PRO A 171 25.09 13.40 -5.88
N PRO A 172 24.20 13.89 -5.00
CA PRO A 172 22.80 14.11 -5.36
C PRO A 172 22.61 15.00 -6.59
N GLU A 173 23.45 16.03 -6.75
CA GLU A 173 23.45 16.93 -7.90
C GLU A 173 23.79 16.23 -9.23
N GLU A 174 24.58 15.16 -9.19
CA GLU A 174 24.87 14.35 -10.39
C GLU A 174 23.67 13.47 -10.75
N VAL A 175 22.94 12.93 -9.75
CA VAL A 175 21.71 12.18 -10.00
C VAL A 175 20.70 13.04 -10.74
N LEU A 176 20.54 14.30 -10.31
CA LEU A 176 19.55 15.24 -10.87
C LEU A 176 19.90 15.76 -12.28
N ARG A 177 21.06 15.40 -12.81
CA ARG A 177 21.41 15.66 -14.22
C ARG A 177 20.82 14.64 -15.20
N HIS A 178 20.27 13.56 -14.67
CA HIS A 178 19.77 12.44 -15.47
C HIS A 178 18.24 12.30 -15.33
N PRO A 179 17.58 11.69 -16.32
CA PRO A 179 16.16 11.35 -16.22
C PRO A 179 15.88 10.43 -15.02
N LEU A 180 14.80 10.69 -14.30
CA LEU A 180 14.35 9.87 -13.18
C LEU A 180 13.02 9.19 -13.49
N VAL A 181 12.89 7.93 -13.06
CA VAL A 181 11.61 7.23 -12.90
C VAL A 181 11.32 7.10 -11.41
N LEU A 182 10.13 7.52 -10.99
CA LEU A 182 9.73 7.54 -9.58
C LEU A 182 8.40 6.80 -9.36
N GLY A 183 8.10 6.46 -8.11
CA GLY A 183 6.79 5.93 -7.72
C GLY A 183 5.67 6.94 -7.96
N ASP A 184 4.52 6.44 -8.45
CA ASP A 184 3.34 7.28 -8.70
C ASP A 184 2.79 7.82 -7.37
N PRO A 185 2.71 9.15 -7.19
CA PRO A 185 2.20 9.76 -5.97
C PRO A 185 0.76 9.37 -5.61
N ALA A 186 -0.04 8.94 -6.58
CA ALA A 186 -1.41 8.47 -6.33
C ALA A 186 -1.48 7.02 -5.79
N ILE A 187 -0.41 6.25 -5.98
CA ILE A 187 -0.35 4.81 -5.62
C ILE A 187 0.64 4.59 -4.48
N CYS A 188 1.84 5.18 -4.59
CA CYS A 188 2.94 5.08 -3.62
C CYS A 188 3.07 6.41 -2.84
N GLU A 189 1.98 6.86 -2.21
CA GLU A 189 1.85 8.22 -1.67
C GLU A 189 2.93 8.53 -0.61
N GLY A 190 3.15 7.66 0.36
CA GLY A 190 4.14 7.85 1.41
C GLY A 190 5.57 7.85 0.87
N HIS A 191 5.91 6.89 0.00
CA HIS A 191 7.21 6.85 -0.66
C HIS A 191 7.46 8.11 -1.48
N ALA A 192 6.49 8.51 -2.31
CA ALA A 192 6.62 9.69 -3.15
C ALA A 192 6.81 10.98 -2.33
N ARG A 193 6.11 11.12 -1.19
CA ARG A 193 6.29 12.25 -0.28
C ARG A 193 7.69 12.29 0.34
N GLN A 194 8.22 11.15 0.78
CA GLN A 194 9.58 11.10 1.34
C GLN A 194 10.63 11.44 0.27
N ILE A 195 10.51 10.89 -0.94
CA ILE A 195 11.39 11.23 -2.06
C ILE A 195 11.29 12.72 -2.40
N ASP A 196 10.10 13.27 -2.52
CA ASP A 196 9.89 14.70 -2.81
C ASP A 196 10.55 15.60 -1.75
N ARG A 197 10.37 15.29 -0.44
CA ARG A 197 11.05 16.02 0.65
C ARG A 197 12.58 15.99 0.54
N ILE A 198 13.15 14.89 0.03
CA ILE A 198 14.59 14.74 -0.17
C ILE A 198 15.03 15.54 -1.39
N LEU A 199 14.31 15.46 -2.50
CA LEU A 199 14.62 16.15 -3.74
C LEU A 199 14.48 17.67 -3.63
N ARG A 200 13.49 18.19 -2.90
CA ARG A 200 13.29 19.62 -2.66
C ARG A 200 14.43 20.30 -1.89
N LYS A 201 15.28 19.53 -1.21
CA LYS A 201 16.47 20.06 -0.53
C LYS A 201 17.64 20.34 -1.49
N GLN A 202 17.48 19.99 -2.75
CA GLN A 202 18.51 20.19 -3.77
C GLN A 202 18.23 21.47 -4.56
N ASP A 203 19.29 22.12 -5.03
CA ASP A 203 19.18 23.38 -5.81
C ASP A 203 18.69 23.17 -7.26
N ARG A 204 18.56 21.91 -7.68
CA ARG A 204 18.16 21.55 -9.04
C ARG A 204 16.85 20.78 -9.05
N GLU A 205 15.92 21.16 -9.93
CA GLU A 205 14.71 20.42 -10.16
C GLU A 205 14.99 19.06 -10.85
N PRO A 206 14.36 17.97 -10.40
CA PRO A 206 14.50 16.66 -11.00
C PRO A 206 13.82 16.58 -12.38
N LEU A 207 14.48 15.94 -13.33
CA LEU A 207 13.88 15.59 -14.62
C LEU A 207 13.12 14.28 -14.51
N ILE A 208 11.86 14.30 -14.11
CA ILE A 208 11.03 13.11 -13.97
C ILE A 208 10.43 12.78 -15.33
N VAL A 209 10.79 11.64 -15.90
CA VAL A 209 10.29 11.20 -17.24
C VAL A 209 9.11 10.25 -17.13
N GLN A 210 8.94 9.56 -15.99
CA GLN A 210 7.86 8.62 -15.78
C GLN A 210 7.55 8.45 -14.30
N TYR A 211 6.26 8.26 -13.99
CA TYR A 211 5.77 7.71 -12.72
C TYR A 211 5.29 6.29 -12.93
N VAL A 212 5.56 5.39 -11.98
CA VAL A 212 5.25 3.96 -12.05
C VAL A 212 4.58 3.47 -10.77
N ALA A 213 3.65 2.51 -10.91
CA ALA A 213 2.88 1.98 -9.80
C ALA A 213 3.66 0.95 -8.94
N THR A 214 4.69 0.32 -9.51
CA THR A 214 5.43 -0.77 -8.85
C THR A 214 6.93 -0.60 -9.00
N PHE A 215 7.65 -1.12 -8.01
CA PHE A 215 9.11 -1.15 -8.02
C PHE A 215 9.69 -1.97 -9.19
N ASP A 216 9.05 -3.08 -9.57
CA ASP A 216 9.51 -3.91 -10.69
C ASP A 216 9.48 -3.16 -12.02
N VAL A 217 8.45 -2.36 -12.27
CA VAL A 217 8.37 -1.49 -13.44
C VAL A 217 9.45 -0.42 -13.39
N MET A 218 9.73 0.16 -12.21
CA MET A 218 10.86 1.11 -12.03
C MET A 218 12.18 0.45 -12.43
N MET A 219 12.46 -0.76 -11.92
CA MET A 219 13.70 -1.48 -12.25
C MET A 219 13.79 -1.82 -13.74
N THR A 220 12.67 -2.12 -14.39
CA THR A 220 12.62 -2.33 -15.86
C THR A 220 13.05 -1.07 -16.63
N PHE A 221 12.58 0.13 -16.25
CA PHE A 221 13.02 1.39 -16.86
C PHE A 221 14.51 1.62 -16.67
N VAL A 222 15.01 1.34 -15.46
CA VAL A 222 16.43 1.48 -15.14
C VAL A 222 17.27 0.48 -15.95
N SER A 223 16.89 -0.78 -15.98
CA SER A 223 17.57 -1.84 -16.73
C SER A 223 17.66 -1.53 -18.23
N ALA A 224 16.58 -0.96 -18.78
CA ALA A 224 16.54 -0.48 -20.16
C ALA A 224 17.41 0.74 -20.44
N GLY A 225 18.01 1.36 -19.42
CA GLY A 225 18.83 2.56 -19.57
C GLY A 225 18.05 3.84 -19.85
N LEU A 226 16.73 3.84 -19.60
CA LEU A 226 15.86 4.98 -19.91
C LEU A 226 15.88 6.06 -18.80
N ALA A 227 16.12 5.66 -17.56
CA ALA A 227 16.13 6.57 -16.41
C ALA A 227 16.92 5.96 -15.24
N LEU A 228 17.20 6.78 -14.22
CA LEU A 228 17.63 6.32 -12.89
C LEU A 228 16.41 6.15 -11.98
N GLY A 229 16.48 5.21 -11.03
CA GLY A 229 15.47 5.03 -10.00
C GLY A 229 15.97 5.48 -8.62
N LEU A 230 15.06 5.89 -7.75
CA LEU A 230 15.35 6.18 -6.34
C LEU A 230 14.52 5.24 -5.45
N ALA A 231 15.20 4.43 -4.65
CA ALA A 231 14.55 3.47 -3.75
C ALA A 231 15.44 3.10 -2.58
N GLY A 232 14.90 2.41 -1.59
CA GLY A 232 15.66 1.89 -0.46
C GLY A 232 16.67 0.82 -0.87
N ALA A 233 17.77 0.73 -0.13
CA ALA A 233 18.87 -0.22 -0.35
C ALA A 233 18.37 -1.65 -0.39
N ALA A 234 17.45 -2.02 0.52
CA ALA A 234 16.87 -3.36 0.58
C ALA A 234 16.05 -3.71 -0.67
N HIS A 235 15.28 -2.76 -1.22
CA HIS A 235 14.53 -2.96 -2.45
C HIS A 235 15.47 -3.20 -3.64
N ILE A 236 16.47 -2.32 -3.81
CA ILE A 236 17.45 -2.46 -4.90
C ILE A 236 18.24 -3.75 -4.75
N GLY A 237 18.65 -4.09 -3.51
CA GLY A 237 19.39 -5.33 -3.23
C GLY A 237 18.59 -6.60 -3.45
N SER A 238 17.27 -6.57 -3.32
CA SER A 238 16.39 -7.71 -3.58
C SER A 238 15.96 -7.84 -5.04
N SER A 239 16.19 -6.80 -5.84
CA SER A 239 15.87 -6.82 -7.27
C SER A 239 16.70 -7.89 -7.98
N ARG A 240 16.03 -8.72 -8.77
CA ARG A 240 16.66 -9.73 -9.65
C ARG A 240 16.86 -9.21 -11.07
N GLU A 241 16.59 -7.92 -11.32
CA GLU A 241 16.69 -7.35 -12.65
C GLU A 241 18.17 -7.28 -13.07
N PRO A 242 18.61 -8.08 -14.06
CA PRO A 242 19.99 -8.06 -14.49
C PRO A 242 20.29 -6.72 -15.15
N GLY A 243 21.35 -6.08 -14.74
CA GLY A 243 21.76 -4.81 -15.33
C GLY A 243 21.36 -3.58 -14.53
N VAL A 244 20.81 -3.74 -13.33
CA VAL A 244 20.60 -2.65 -12.37
C VAL A 244 21.60 -2.79 -11.21
N LEU A 245 22.28 -1.70 -10.87
CA LEU A 245 23.22 -1.64 -9.77
C LEU A 245 22.83 -0.50 -8.82
N GLY A 246 22.79 -0.82 -7.51
CA GLY A 246 22.58 0.19 -6.48
C GLY A 246 23.86 1.01 -6.23
N ARG A 247 23.69 2.31 -6.04
CA ARG A 247 24.76 3.22 -5.57
C ARG A 247 24.23 4.08 -4.43
N PRO A 248 24.93 4.12 -3.30
CA PRO A 248 24.58 5.01 -2.21
C PRO A 248 24.82 6.47 -2.62
N LEU A 249 24.05 7.38 -2.04
CA LEU A 249 24.25 8.82 -2.20
C LEU A 249 25.48 9.29 -1.41
N ALA A 250 26.16 10.34 -1.90
CA ALA A 250 27.25 10.96 -1.20
C ALA A 250 26.78 11.81 0.00
N GLY A 251 27.66 12.02 0.97
CA GLY A 251 27.34 12.70 2.22
C GLY A 251 26.64 11.79 3.23
N LYS A 252 25.78 12.37 4.08
CA LYS A 252 24.88 11.61 4.96
C LYS A 252 23.71 11.13 4.11
N PRO A 253 23.59 9.82 3.83
CA PRO A 253 22.53 9.35 2.98
C PRO A 253 21.16 9.60 3.64
N PRO A 254 20.16 10.05 2.86
CA PRO A 254 18.83 10.15 3.36
C PRO A 254 18.27 8.76 3.72
N LEU A 255 17.46 8.70 4.74
CA LEU A 255 16.77 7.50 5.16
C LEU A 255 15.31 7.56 4.68
N LEU A 256 14.82 6.42 4.23
CA LEU A 256 13.42 6.16 4.00
C LEU A 256 12.88 5.42 5.22
N THR A 257 11.85 5.99 5.84
CA THR A 257 11.26 5.42 7.07
C THR A 257 9.96 4.70 6.74
N THR A 258 9.86 3.45 7.16
CA THR A 258 8.61 2.71 7.20
C THR A 258 8.01 2.86 8.59
N TYR A 259 6.76 3.22 8.66
CA TYR A 259 6.01 3.40 9.90
C TYR A 259 5.04 2.24 10.11
N LEU A 260 4.88 1.85 11.37
CA LEU A 260 3.77 1.05 11.84
C LEU A 260 2.61 2.00 12.18
N LEU A 261 1.47 1.78 11.55
CA LEU A 261 0.24 2.52 11.73
C LEU A 261 -0.75 1.66 12.50
N ARG A 262 -1.41 2.22 13.51
CA ARG A 262 -2.47 1.55 14.24
C ARG A 262 -3.50 2.55 14.75
N ARG A 263 -4.69 2.09 15.05
CA ARG A 263 -5.71 2.94 15.66
C ARG A 263 -5.21 3.47 17.03
N ASP A 264 -5.57 4.70 17.35
CA ASP A 264 -5.34 5.29 18.68
C ASP A 264 -6.29 4.67 19.71
N ALA A 265 -5.95 3.45 20.11
CA ALA A 265 -6.66 2.66 21.11
C ALA A 265 -5.69 1.66 21.74
N GLU A 266 -6.07 1.10 22.87
CA GLU A 266 -5.29 0.04 23.53
C GLU A 266 -5.22 -1.20 22.61
N PRO A 267 -4.02 -1.71 22.30
CA PRO A 267 -3.87 -2.85 21.38
C PRO A 267 -4.40 -4.13 22.03
N SER A 268 -4.99 -5.01 21.21
CA SER A 268 -5.30 -6.37 21.63
C SER A 268 -4.01 -7.13 21.98
N GLN A 269 -4.10 -8.19 22.78
CA GLN A 269 -2.93 -8.99 23.16
C GLN A 269 -2.11 -9.52 21.97
N PRO A 270 -2.72 -10.06 20.88
CA PRO A 270 -1.97 -10.43 19.68
C PRO A 270 -1.27 -9.24 19.02
N LEU A 271 -1.94 -8.09 18.95
CA LEU A 271 -1.36 -6.88 18.37
C LEU A 271 -0.21 -6.33 19.23
N ALA A 272 -0.32 -6.34 20.55
CA ALA A 272 0.77 -5.92 21.44
C ALA A 272 2.03 -6.77 21.22
N ARG A 273 1.89 -8.11 21.18
CA ARG A 273 3.01 -9.01 20.86
C ARG A 273 3.59 -8.79 19.48
N PHE A 274 2.75 -8.43 18.50
CA PHE A 274 3.22 -8.09 17.15
C PHE A 274 4.05 -6.81 17.15
N ILE A 275 3.62 -5.77 17.86
CA ILE A 275 4.35 -4.50 18.02
C ILE A 275 5.71 -4.75 18.66
N GLU A 276 5.78 -5.51 19.75
CA GLU A 276 7.05 -5.89 20.39
C GLU A 276 8.02 -6.59 19.43
N ARG A 277 7.51 -7.44 18.52
CA ARG A 277 8.33 -8.09 17.49
C ARG A 277 8.84 -7.13 16.45
N VAL A 278 8.02 -6.16 16.03
CA VAL A 278 8.44 -5.10 15.12
C VAL A 278 9.57 -4.28 15.73
N GLU A 279 9.42 -3.86 17.00
CA GLU A 279 10.43 -3.11 17.73
C GLU A 279 11.74 -3.91 17.90
N ALA A 280 11.63 -5.20 18.23
CA ALA A 280 12.78 -6.08 18.43
C ALA A 280 13.60 -6.36 17.16
N LEU A 281 12.99 -6.22 15.97
CA LEU A 281 13.72 -6.26 14.71
C LEU A 281 14.60 -5.02 14.49
N GLY A 282 14.29 -3.90 15.14
CA GLY A 282 15.06 -2.66 15.17
C GLY A 282 15.39 -2.04 13.80
N PRO A 283 15.98 -0.87 13.75
CA PRO A 283 16.58 -0.36 12.54
C PRO A 283 17.79 -1.22 12.19
N GLU A 284 17.80 -1.86 11.01
CA GLU A 284 19.02 -2.51 10.52
C GLU A 284 20.12 -1.45 10.38
N LEU A 285 21.23 -1.70 11.02
CA LEU A 285 22.45 -0.99 10.71
C LEU A 285 22.81 -1.31 9.25
N PRO A 286 23.28 -0.32 8.45
CA PRO A 286 23.71 -0.56 7.09
C PRO A 286 24.73 -1.71 7.10
N GLY A 287 24.49 -2.69 6.25
CA GLY A 287 25.14 -3.98 6.26
C GLY A 287 26.66 -3.94 6.43
N ARG A 288 27.12 -4.80 7.33
CA ARG A 288 28.54 -5.18 7.41
C ARG A 288 28.95 -6.01 6.20
#